data_b7f7749c1828593e8d7ba2f31700407c
#
_entry.id   b7f7749c1828593e8d7ba2f31700407c
#
_cell.length_a   1.000
_cell.length_b   1.000
_cell.length_c   1.000
_cell.angle_alpha   90.00
_cell.angle_beta   90.00
_cell.angle_gamma   90.00
#
_symmetry.space_group_name_H-M   'P 1'
#
loop_
_entity.id
_entity.type
_entity.pdbx_description
1 polymer ?
#
loop_
_entity_poly.entity_id
_entity_poly.type
_entity_poly.pdbx_seq_one_letter_code
_entity_poly.pdbx_strand_id
1 'polypeptide(L)'
;VASMLYRDYGKEDGQWIANIYGSNENLEAIEFFKHLNSVTTGRNPGALMIAEESTAWPKVTGKPEDDGLGFSLKWNMGWMHDFTEYMKLDPYFRKGDHYGMTFALTYAYSENYILVLSHDEVVHLKCSMLNKMPGLGFEKFANLKVGYAFMMGHPGKKLLFMGQDFGQLREWSEARELDWYLLAEPEHQALQNFYRDLLHLYTHNKAMYEQDTCMEGFEWVNADDSSRSIYSFIRHSKGAKKNLLFICNFTPIERPEYRVGVPRGKQYRLVLNSDELQYGGSGKARPAVYKAKKQECDGRPYSFGYKLPPYGVAVFEF
;
A
#
# COMPACT_ATOMS: atom_id res chain seq x y z
N VAL A 1 3.69 -14.42 -15.13
CA VAL A 1 2.86 -15.61 -15.40
C VAL A 1 2.03 -15.39 -16.66
N ALA A 2 1.57 -14.18 -16.96
CA ALA A 2 0.76 -13.85 -18.14
C ALA A 2 1.34 -14.39 -19.45
N SER A 3 2.65 -14.23 -19.66
CA SER A 3 3.35 -14.74 -20.86
C SER A 3 3.27 -16.26 -21.05
N MET A 4 2.92 -17.00 -20.03
CA MET A 4 2.72 -18.45 -20.12
C MET A 4 1.24 -18.83 -20.26
N LEU A 5 0.32 -18.06 -19.66
CA LEU A 5 -1.11 -18.37 -19.65
C LEU A 5 -1.80 -18.13 -20.99
N TYR A 6 -1.27 -17.23 -21.82
CA TYR A 6 -1.85 -16.90 -23.12
C TYR A 6 -0.93 -17.28 -24.27
N ARG A 7 -1.46 -17.98 -25.28
CA ARG A 7 -0.72 -18.44 -26.45
C ARG A 7 -0.29 -17.31 -27.40
N ASP A 8 -0.99 -16.20 -27.33
CA ASP A 8 -0.77 -15.00 -28.14
C ASP A 8 -0.19 -13.82 -27.35
N TYR A 9 0.31 -14.05 -26.13
CA TYR A 9 0.92 -13.00 -25.31
C TYR A 9 2.13 -12.35 -26.05
N GLY A 10 2.09 -11.01 -26.11
CA GLY A 10 3.16 -10.24 -26.80
C GLY A 10 3.12 -10.31 -28.31
N LYS A 11 2.07 -10.85 -28.91
CA LYS A 11 1.84 -10.81 -30.35
C LYS A 11 1.10 -9.53 -30.76
N GLU A 12 1.18 -9.21 -32.06
CA GLU A 12 0.46 -8.06 -32.62
C GLU A 12 -1.05 -8.33 -32.68
N ASP A 13 -1.83 -7.26 -32.70
CA ASP A 13 -3.29 -7.34 -32.85
C ASP A 13 -3.68 -8.14 -34.08
N GLY A 14 -4.59 -9.10 -33.90
CA GLY A 14 -5.06 -10.00 -34.95
C GLY A 14 -4.23 -11.29 -35.11
N GLN A 15 -3.11 -11.45 -34.39
CA GLN A 15 -2.30 -12.70 -34.36
C GLN A 15 -2.87 -13.68 -33.34
N TRP A 16 -4.14 -14.05 -33.49
CA TRP A 16 -4.83 -15.00 -32.59
C TRP A 16 -4.30 -16.41 -32.77
N ILE A 17 -3.96 -17.07 -31.66
CA ILE A 17 -3.55 -18.47 -31.61
C ILE A 17 -4.54 -19.26 -30.74
N ALA A 18 -5.49 -19.92 -31.39
CA ALA A 18 -6.51 -20.68 -30.70
C ALA A 18 -5.97 -21.97 -30.06
N ASN A 19 -6.52 -22.33 -28.91
CA ASN A 19 -6.41 -23.67 -28.35
C ASN A 19 -7.51 -24.60 -28.94
N ILE A 20 -7.60 -25.82 -28.46
CA ILE A 20 -8.57 -26.82 -28.96
C ILE A 20 -10.06 -26.42 -28.73
N TYR A 21 -10.32 -25.45 -27.88
CA TYR A 21 -11.67 -24.91 -27.61
C TYR A 21 -11.94 -23.59 -28.34
N GLY A 22 -10.96 -23.08 -29.10
CA GLY A 22 -11.11 -21.83 -29.86
C GLY A 22 -10.75 -20.55 -29.08
N SER A 23 -10.33 -20.68 -27.82
CA SER A 23 -9.83 -19.55 -27.01
C SER A 23 -8.29 -19.44 -27.04
N ASN A 24 -7.70 -18.44 -26.40
CA ASN A 24 -6.26 -18.19 -26.47
C ASN A 24 -5.49 -18.65 -25.22
N GLU A 25 -6.16 -19.27 -24.25
CA GLU A 25 -5.48 -19.79 -23.06
C GLU A 25 -4.56 -20.96 -23.42
N ASN A 26 -3.40 -20.99 -22.77
CA ASN A 26 -2.46 -22.10 -22.84
C ASN A 26 -2.81 -23.17 -21.79
N LEU A 27 -3.57 -24.17 -22.22
CA LEU A 27 -4.11 -25.21 -21.35
C LEU A 27 -3.00 -26.00 -20.63
N GLU A 28 -1.89 -26.26 -21.33
CA GLU A 28 -0.74 -26.98 -20.78
C GLU A 28 -0.06 -26.17 -19.66
N ALA A 29 0.06 -24.88 -19.83
CA ALA A 29 0.63 -24.00 -18.80
C ALA A 29 -0.30 -23.86 -17.58
N ILE A 30 -1.61 -23.83 -17.79
CA ILE A 30 -2.59 -23.82 -16.70
C ILE A 30 -2.44 -25.07 -15.83
N GLU A 31 -2.43 -26.25 -16.45
CA GLU A 31 -2.26 -27.51 -15.74
C GLU A 31 -0.87 -27.63 -15.08
N PHE A 32 0.17 -27.13 -15.74
CA PHE A 32 1.51 -27.05 -15.15
C PHE A 32 1.50 -26.23 -13.85
N PHE A 33 0.89 -25.03 -13.84
CA PHE A 33 0.83 -24.21 -12.63
C PHE A 33 0.00 -24.85 -11.52
N LYS A 34 -1.16 -25.40 -11.83
CA LYS A 34 -1.99 -26.12 -10.84
C LYS A 34 -1.20 -27.25 -10.19
N HIS A 35 -0.52 -28.06 -10.99
CA HIS A 35 0.29 -29.17 -10.51
C HIS A 35 1.52 -28.69 -9.71
N LEU A 36 2.29 -27.72 -10.25
CA LEU A 36 3.47 -27.15 -9.61
C LEU A 36 3.13 -26.60 -8.22
N ASN A 37 2.11 -25.76 -8.14
CA ASN A 37 1.70 -25.13 -6.89
C ASN A 37 1.22 -26.15 -5.86
N SER A 38 0.40 -27.14 -6.28
CA SER A 38 -0.07 -28.20 -5.40
C SER A 38 1.07 -29.05 -4.85
N VAL A 39 2.01 -29.48 -5.71
CA VAL A 39 3.16 -30.30 -5.29
C VAL A 39 4.12 -29.50 -4.39
N THR A 40 4.41 -28.24 -4.76
CA THR A 40 5.36 -27.42 -4.01
C THR A 40 4.84 -27.13 -2.60
N THR A 41 3.61 -26.66 -2.46
CA THR A 41 3.03 -26.35 -1.16
C THR A 41 2.73 -27.59 -0.32
N GLY A 42 2.36 -28.69 -0.97
CA GLY A 42 2.13 -29.96 -0.29
C GLY A 42 3.40 -30.61 0.26
N ARG A 43 4.52 -30.51 -0.48
CA ARG A 43 5.82 -31.08 -0.05
C ARG A 43 6.60 -30.16 0.89
N ASN A 44 6.37 -28.86 0.81
CA ASN A 44 7.09 -27.84 1.58
C ASN A 44 6.10 -26.95 2.34
N PRO A 45 5.57 -27.40 3.49
CA PRO A 45 4.65 -26.62 4.30
C PRO A 45 5.25 -25.25 4.65
N GLY A 46 4.54 -24.19 4.33
CA GLY A 46 5.00 -22.81 4.53
C GLY A 46 5.70 -22.17 3.32
N ALA A 47 5.96 -22.91 2.25
CA ALA A 47 6.40 -22.30 0.98
C ALA A 47 5.31 -21.42 0.39
N LEU A 48 5.69 -20.26 -0.11
CA LEU A 48 4.80 -19.32 -0.80
C LEU A 48 5.12 -19.32 -2.30
N MET A 49 4.10 -19.59 -3.10
CA MET A 49 4.14 -19.42 -4.55
C MET A 49 3.50 -18.07 -4.89
N ILE A 50 4.28 -17.17 -5.47
CA ILE A 50 3.85 -15.78 -5.71
C ILE A 50 3.84 -15.53 -7.21
N ALA A 51 2.70 -15.07 -7.73
CA ALA A 51 2.53 -14.76 -9.14
C ALA A 51 2.72 -13.26 -9.41
N GLU A 52 3.56 -12.93 -10.38
CA GLU A 52 3.45 -11.70 -11.13
C GLU A 52 2.51 -11.96 -12.32
N GLU A 53 1.33 -11.38 -12.28
CA GLU A 53 0.28 -11.56 -13.28
C GLU A 53 -0.45 -10.22 -13.47
N SER A 54 -0.27 -9.59 -14.61
CA SER A 54 -0.74 -8.24 -14.92
C SER A 54 -2.07 -8.19 -15.68
N THR A 55 -2.59 -9.36 -16.09
CA THR A 55 -3.86 -9.44 -16.81
C THR A 55 -5.04 -9.64 -15.86
N ALA A 56 -6.24 -9.66 -16.44
CA ALA A 56 -7.49 -9.95 -15.71
C ALA A 56 -7.73 -11.45 -15.48
N TRP A 57 -6.69 -12.31 -15.53
CA TRP A 57 -6.85 -13.74 -15.27
C TRP A 57 -7.47 -13.98 -13.90
N PRO A 58 -8.59 -14.72 -13.82
CA PRO A 58 -9.30 -14.92 -12.56
C PRO A 58 -8.66 -16.04 -11.72
N LYS A 59 -8.90 -15.99 -10.41
CA LYS A 59 -8.55 -17.06 -9.45
C LYS A 59 -7.07 -17.50 -9.50
N VAL A 60 -6.16 -16.56 -9.73
CA VAL A 60 -4.72 -16.87 -9.67
C VAL A 60 -4.33 -17.44 -8.31
N THR A 61 -4.92 -16.90 -7.24
CA THR A 61 -4.71 -17.37 -5.86
C THR A 61 -5.82 -18.32 -5.37
N GLY A 62 -6.74 -18.67 -6.24
CA GLY A 62 -7.77 -19.67 -5.95
C GLY A 62 -7.20 -21.09 -5.87
N LYS A 63 -7.89 -21.97 -5.15
CA LYS A 63 -7.48 -23.38 -5.05
C LYS A 63 -7.64 -24.09 -6.39
N PRO A 64 -6.75 -25.04 -6.74
CA PRO A 64 -6.88 -25.85 -7.96
C PRO A 64 -8.21 -26.60 -8.05
N GLU A 65 -8.76 -27.07 -6.92
CA GLU A 65 -10.06 -27.76 -6.85
C GLU A 65 -11.24 -26.86 -7.24
N ASP A 66 -11.08 -25.53 -7.09
CA ASP A 66 -12.06 -24.50 -7.45
C ASP A 66 -11.71 -23.83 -8.79
N ASP A 67 -10.92 -24.50 -9.62
CA ASP A 67 -10.40 -24.04 -10.91
C ASP A 67 -9.46 -22.81 -10.81
N GLY A 68 -8.80 -22.64 -9.68
CA GLY A 68 -7.74 -21.65 -9.50
C GLY A 68 -6.35 -22.19 -9.87
N LEU A 69 -5.37 -21.30 -9.98
CA LEU A 69 -3.99 -21.67 -10.30
C LEU A 69 -3.17 -22.14 -9.08
N GLY A 70 -3.66 -21.94 -7.86
CA GLY A 70 -3.02 -22.39 -6.63
C GLY A 70 -1.85 -21.55 -6.14
N PHE A 71 -1.63 -20.33 -6.66
CA PHE A 71 -0.65 -19.43 -6.10
C PHE A 71 -1.07 -18.96 -4.70
N SER A 72 -0.10 -18.72 -3.83
CA SER A 72 -0.35 -18.20 -2.48
C SER A 72 -0.74 -16.73 -2.52
N LEU A 73 -0.08 -15.96 -3.37
CA LEU A 73 -0.21 -14.51 -3.48
C LEU A 73 -0.06 -14.08 -4.95
N LYS A 74 -0.65 -12.92 -5.28
CA LYS A 74 -0.55 -12.26 -6.60
C LYS A 74 -0.10 -10.81 -6.42
N TRP A 75 0.82 -10.34 -7.27
CA TRP A 75 1.18 -8.92 -7.32
C TRP A 75 0.00 -8.07 -7.78
N ASN A 76 -0.29 -6.99 -7.07
CA ASN A 76 -1.32 -6.02 -7.45
C ASN A 76 -0.71 -4.92 -8.33
N MET A 77 -0.61 -5.20 -9.63
CA MET A 77 -0.05 -4.26 -10.59
C MET A 77 -0.96 -3.04 -10.81
N GLY A 78 -2.29 -3.22 -10.72
CA GLY A 78 -3.26 -2.11 -10.81
C GLY A 78 -3.07 -1.11 -9.68
N TRP A 79 -3.01 -1.58 -8.44
CA TRP A 79 -2.72 -0.71 -7.29
C TRP A 79 -1.38 0.03 -7.46
N MET A 80 -0.34 -0.67 -7.90
CA MET A 80 0.99 -0.08 -8.09
C MET A 80 0.94 1.06 -9.10
N HIS A 81 0.25 0.87 -10.21
CA HIS A 81 0.08 1.89 -11.23
C HIS A 81 -0.65 3.12 -10.68
N ASP A 82 -1.85 2.94 -10.13
CA ASP A 82 -2.66 4.02 -9.57
C ASP A 82 -1.92 4.78 -8.46
N PHE A 83 -1.28 4.05 -7.55
CA PHE A 83 -0.48 4.63 -6.47
C PHE A 83 0.69 5.47 -7.00
N THR A 84 1.47 4.95 -7.95
CA THR A 84 2.64 5.67 -8.46
C THR A 84 2.24 6.89 -9.29
N GLU A 85 1.20 6.82 -10.09
CA GLU A 85 0.68 7.97 -10.84
C GLU A 85 0.18 9.06 -9.89
N TYR A 86 -0.63 8.71 -8.88
CA TYR A 86 -1.07 9.68 -7.87
C TYR A 86 0.09 10.33 -7.13
N MET A 87 1.10 9.56 -6.72
CA MET A 87 2.23 10.07 -5.93
C MET A 87 3.13 11.02 -6.73
N LYS A 88 3.21 10.88 -8.05
CA LYS A 88 3.95 11.80 -8.95
C LYS A 88 3.24 13.14 -9.15
N LEU A 89 1.92 13.20 -8.95
CA LEU A 89 1.16 14.42 -9.17
C LEU A 89 1.61 15.53 -8.23
N ASP A 90 1.72 16.76 -8.76
CA ASP A 90 1.75 17.94 -7.93
C ASP A 90 0.54 17.93 -6.98
N PRO A 91 0.71 18.20 -5.69
CA PRO A 91 -0.38 18.12 -4.70
C PRO A 91 -1.61 18.95 -5.06
N TYR A 92 -1.44 20.03 -5.82
CA TYR A 92 -2.55 20.84 -6.31
C TYR A 92 -3.52 20.05 -7.21
N PHE A 93 -3.02 19.11 -7.99
CA PHE A 93 -3.82 18.31 -8.93
C PHE A 93 -4.37 17.01 -8.32
N ARG A 94 -3.88 16.57 -7.16
CA ARG A 94 -4.30 15.33 -6.50
C ARG A 94 -5.81 15.24 -6.23
N LYS A 95 -6.47 16.39 -6.01
CA LYS A 95 -7.93 16.45 -5.85
C LYS A 95 -8.70 15.89 -7.05
N GLY A 96 -8.14 15.99 -8.26
CA GLY A 96 -8.73 15.49 -9.50
C GLY A 96 -8.57 13.99 -9.70
N ASP A 97 -7.55 13.39 -9.06
CA ASP A 97 -7.25 11.96 -9.13
C ASP A 97 -7.44 11.24 -7.78
N HIS A 98 -8.22 11.82 -6.90
CA HIS A 98 -8.42 11.31 -5.54
C HIS A 98 -8.89 9.85 -5.50
N TYR A 99 -9.77 9.49 -6.42
CA TYR A 99 -10.34 8.15 -6.47
C TYR A 99 -9.39 7.08 -7.03
N GLY A 100 -8.31 7.44 -7.70
CA GLY A 100 -7.23 6.51 -8.08
C GLY A 100 -6.67 5.77 -6.85
N MET A 101 -6.47 6.48 -5.74
CA MET A 101 -5.97 5.88 -4.49
C MET A 101 -6.98 4.95 -3.78
N THR A 102 -8.27 5.09 -4.05
CA THR A 102 -9.31 4.28 -3.42
C THR A 102 -9.81 3.14 -4.31
N PHE A 103 -9.54 3.21 -5.62
CA PHE A 103 -10.05 2.28 -6.62
C PHE A 103 -9.70 0.81 -6.32
N ALA A 104 -8.47 0.55 -5.89
CA ALA A 104 -8.00 -0.79 -5.60
C ALA A 104 -8.84 -1.53 -4.53
N LEU A 105 -9.54 -0.81 -3.65
CA LEU A 105 -10.43 -1.41 -2.66
C LEU A 105 -11.66 -2.09 -3.30
N THR A 106 -12.03 -1.71 -4.51
CA THR A 106 -13.17 -2.32 -5.23
C THR A 106 -12.92 -3.80 -5.59
N TYR A 107 -11.65 -4.19 -5.71
CA TYR A 107 -11.25 -5.56 -6.05
C TYR A 107 -10.23 -6.18 -5.06
N ALA A 108 -9.88 -5.49 -3.97
CA ALA A 108 -8.83 -5.89 -3.03
C ALA A 108 -8.98 -7.30 -2.45
N TYR A 109 -10.18 -7.87 -2.50
CA TYR A 109 -10.51 -9.19 -1.93
C TYR A 109 -10.83 -10.25 -3.00
N SER A 110 -10.62 -9.94 -4.29
CA SER A 110 -10.80 -10.90 -5.38
C SER A 110 -9.65 -11.91 -5.45
N GLU A 111 -8.48 -11.54 -4.94
CA GLU A 111 -7.26 -12.34 -4.88
C GLU A 111 -6.51 -12.07 -3.56
N ASN A 112 -5.55 -12.92 -3.22
CA ASN A 112 -4.61 -12.65 -2.13
C ASN A 112 -3.48 -11.73 -2.63
N TYR A 113 -3.67 -10.44 -2.55
CA TYR A 113 -2.75 -9.48 -3.14
C TYR A 113 -1.51 -9.15 -2.31
N ILE A 114 -0.40 -8.88 -3.02
CA ILE A 114 0.75 -8.13 -2.53
C ILE A 114 0.73 -6.76 -3.22
N LEU A 115 0.74 -5.69 -2.45
CA LEU A 115 0.99 -4.34 -2.95
C LEU A 115 2.48 -4.23 -3.24
N VAL A 116 2.83 -3.97 -4.49
CA VAL A 116 4.22 -4.05 -4.95
C VAL A 116 4.76 -2.69 -5.35
N LEU A 117 5.96 -2.38 -4.85
CA LEU A 117 6.86 -1.38 -5.40
C LEU A 117 8.16 -2.12 -5.69
N SER A 118 8.25 -2.71 -6.87
CA SER A 118 9.32 -3.62 -7.27
C SER A 118 10.51 -2.89 -7.88
N HIS A 119 11.45 -3.63 -8.46
CA HIS A 119 12.56 -3.06 -9.22
C HIS A 119 12.07 -2.32 -10.47
N ASP A 120 10.99 -2.77 -11.09
CA ASP A 120 10.46 -2.18 -12.34
C ASP A 120 10.02 -0.72 -12.16
N GLU A 121 9.63 -0.31 -10.95
CA GLU A 121 9.27 1.08 -10.67
C GLU A 121 10.47 2.00 -10.52
N VAL A 122 11.69 1.47 -10.39
CA VAL A 122 12.91 2.25 -10.09
C VAL A 122 14.05 2.02 -11.07
N VAL A 123 13.73 1.62 -12.31
CA VAL A 123 14.66 1.38 -13.42
C VAL A 123 14.16 2.05 -14.73
N HIS A 124 14.97 2.03 -15.75
CA HIS A 124 14.60 2.42 -17.12
C HIS A 124 14.00 3.83 -17.26
N LEU A 125 14.64 4.82 -16.64
CA LEU A 125 14.26 6.24 -16.66
C LEU A 125 12.92 6.55 -15.96
N LYS A 126 12.49 5.66 -15.06
CA LYS A 126 11.29 5.87 -14.23
C LYS A 126 11.57 6.64 -12.95
N CYS A 127 12.81 6.96 -12.63
CA CYS A 127 13.33 7.56 -11.40
C CYS A 127 13.23 6.63 -10.17
N SER A 128 14.02 6.92 -9.13
CA SER A 128 13.84 6.29 -7.81
C SER A 128 12.51 6.73 -7.18
N MET A 129 12.01 5.98 -6.18
CA MET A 129 10.76 6.36 -5.51
C MET A 129 10.81 7.76 -4.91
N LEU A 130 11.93 8.16 -4.30
CA LEU A 130 12.09 9.51 -3.76
C LEU A 130 12.04 10.57 -4.87
N ASN A 131 12.67 10.30 -6.03
CA ASN A 131 12.70 11.26 -7.12
C ASN A 131 11.41 11.34 -7.93
N LYS A 132 10.49 10.38 -7.78
CA LYS A 132 9.11 10.49 -8.28
C LYS A 132 8.29 11.53 -7.49
N MET A 133 8.66 11.77 -6.22
CA MET A 133 7.89 12.70 -5.38
C MET A 133 8.04 14.13 -5.87
N PRO A 134 6.94 14.89 -6.00
CA PRO A 134 6.97 16.32 -6.29
C PRO A 134 7.56 17.10 -5.13
N GLY A 135 7.93 18.37 -5.39
CA GLY A 135 8.55 19.26 -4.42
C GLY A 135 10.08 19.14 -4.36
N LEU A 136 10.68 19.78 -3.38
CA LEU A 136 12.13 19.85 -3.17
C LEU A 136 12.50 19.43 -1.74
N GLY A 137 13.70 18.84 -1.59
CA GLY A 137 14.27 18.53 -0.27
C GLY A 137 13.30 17.80 0.64
N PHE A 138 13.03 18.39 1.81
CA PHE A 138 12.15 17.85 2.86
C PHE A 138 10.78 17.39 2.34
N GLU A 139 10.18 18.12 1.39
CA GLU A 139 8.84 17.78 0.88
C GLU A 139 8.79 16.41 0.22
N LYS A 140 9.84 16.02 -0.51
CA LYS A 140 9.94 14.68 -1.13
C LYS A 140 9.90 13.58 -0.08
N PHE A 141 10.69 13.72 0.98
CA PHE A 141 10.73 12.74 2.07
C PHE A 141 9.41 12.68 2.83
N ALA A 142 8.80 13.84 3.12
CA ALA A 142 7.51 13.89 3.81
C ALA A 142 6.39 13.24 2.97
N ASN A 143 6.38 13.52 1.67
CA ASN A 143 5.44 12.93 0.72
C ASN A 143 5.62 11.41 0.60
N LEU A 144 6.86 10.93 0.53
CA LEU A 144 7.14 9.49 0.46
C LEU A 144 6.72 8.77 1.75
N LYS A 145 6.93 9.38 2.92
CA LYS A 145 6.48 8.82 4.22
C LYS A 145 4.97 8.62 4.28
N VAL A 146 4.18 9.62 3.84
CA VAL A 146 2.71 9.46 3.82
C VAL A 146 2.27 8.39 2.83
N GLY A 147 2.92 8.29 1.66
CA GLY A 147 2.67 7.22 0.69
C GLY A 147 2.95 5.83 1.26
N TYR A 148 4.10 5.64 1.90
CA TYR A 148 4.44 4.35 2.53
C TYR A 148 3.50 3.97 3.67
N ALA A 149 3.09 4.93 4.49
CA ALA A 149 2.12 4.66 5.55
C ALA A 149 0.74 4.30 4.98
N PHE A 150 0.29 4.95 3.92
CA PHE A 150 -0.94 4.59 3.21
C PHE A 150 -0.85 3.17 2.64
N MET A 151 0.25 2.83 1.95
CA MET A 151 0.52 1.48 1.45
C MET A 151 0.46 0.45 2.57
N MET A 152 1.13 0.71 3.71
CA MET A 152 1.13 -0.22 4.85
C MET A 152 -0.24 -0.37 5.48
N GLY A 153 -1.04 0.69 5.53
CA GLY A 153 -2.41 0.67 6.04
C GLY A 153 -3.43 0.01 5.09
N HIS A 154 -3.17 -0.02 3.79
CA HIS A 154 -4.06 -0.66 2.80
C HIS A 154 -4.09 -2.19 2.99
N PRO A 155 -5.20 -2.90 2.72
CA PRO A 155 -5.25 -4.36 2.73
C PRO A 155 -4.26 -5.01 1.76
N GLY A 156 -3.85 -6.24 2.04
CA GLY A 156 -2.88 -7.01 1.27
C GLY A 156 -1.48 -6.99 1.86
N LYS A 157 -0.62 -7.90 1.40
CA LYS A 157 0.80 -7.96 1.79
C LYS A 157 1.60 -6.85 1.10
N LYS A 158 2.85 -6.66 1.49
CA LYS A 158 3.68 -5.54 1.05
C LYS A 158 5.00 -6.01 0.47
N LEU A 159 5.41 -5.37 -0.62
CA LEU A 159 6.74 -5.51 -1.19
C LEU A 159 7.32 -4.13 -1.46
N LEU A 160 8.44 -3.83 -0.83
CA LEU A 160 9.25 -2.66 -1.11
C LEU A 160 10.63 -3.13 -1.55
N PHE A 161 11.06 -2.73 -2.75
CA PHE A 161 12.35 -3.14 -3.28
C PHE A 161 13.50 -2.43 -2.55
N MET A 162 14.67 -3.07 -2.54
CA MET A 162 15.86 -2.63 -1.81
C MET A 162 16.26 -1.18 -2.14
N GLY A 163 16.68 -0.43 -1.12
CA GLY A 163 17.10 0.97 -1.24
C GLY A 163 15.95 2.00 -1.20
N GLN A 164 14.70 1.55 -1.37
CA GLN A 164 13.55 2.46 -1.30
C GLN A 164 13.23 2.88 0.13
N ASP A 165 13.57 2.06 1.12
CA ASP A 165 13.36 2.29 2.54
C ASP A 165 14.18 3.46 3.12
N PHE A 166 15.32 3.76 2.50
CA PHE A 166 16.13 4.93 2.85
C PHE A 166 16.16 6.02 1.75
N GLY A 167 15.34 5.87 0.70
CA GLY A 167 15.18 6.91 -0.32
C GLY A 167 16.38 7.04 -1.25
N GLN A 168 16.92 5.91 -1.77
CA GLN A 168 17.97 5.93 -2.77
C GLN A 168 17.66 6.94 -3.88
N LEU A 169 18.66 7.76 -4.27
CA LEU A 169 18.48 8.82 -5.26
C LEU A 169 18.56 8.31 -6.68
N ARG A 170 19.51 7.41 -6.96
CA ARG A 170 19.69 6.82 -8.29
C ARG A 170 18.69 5.67 -8.50
N GLU A 171 18.37 5.42 -9.74
CA GLU A 171 17.69 4.19 -10.12
C GLU A 171 18.53 2.97 -9.74
N TRP A 172 17.87 1.88 -9.47
CA TRP A 172 18.55 0.62 -9.18
C TRP A 172 19.29 0.08 -10.42
N SER A 173 20.38 -0.60 -10.18
CA SER A 173 21.15 -1.31 -11.21
C SER A 173 21.89 -2.48 -10.58
N GLU A 174 21.87 -3.63 -11.23
CA GLU A 174 22.61 -4.82 -10.85
C GLU A 174 24.13 -4.63 -10.95
N ALA A 175 24.59 -3.63 -11.71
CA ALA A 175 26.02 -3.36 -11.92
C ALA A 175 26.69 -2.65 -10.76
N ARG A 176 25.96 -2.28 -9.70
CA ARG A 176 26.48 -1.54 -8.55
C ARG A 176 25.72 -1.83 -7.26
N GLU A 177 26.36 -1.62 -6.14
CA GLU A 177 25.74 -1.67 -4.82
C GLU A 177 24.76 -0.48 -4.60
N LEU A 178 23.94 -0.58 -3.56
CA LEU A 178 23.09 0.50 -3.10
C LEU A 178 23.93 1.66 -2.56
N ASP A 179 23.35 2.86 -2.57
CA ASP A 179 24.01 4.10 -2.15
C ASP A 179 24.01 4.24 -0.61
N TRP A 180 24.61 3.26 0.09
CA TRP A 180 24.62 3.20 1.56
C TRP A 180 25.16 4.45 2.24
N TYR A 181 26.01 5.22 1.55
CA TYR A 181 26.57 6.48 2.06
C TYR A 181 25.46 7.52 2.35
N LEU A 182 24.29 7.41 1.68
CA LEU A 182 23.15 8.30 1.93
C LEU A 182 22.63 8.20 3.37
N LEU A 183 22.85 7.09 4.05
CA LEU A 183 22.45 6.93 5.47
C LEU A 183 23.24 7.84 6.43
N ALA A 184 24.32 8.48 5.98
CA ALA A 184 24.98 9.54 6.72
C ALA A 184 24.23 10.88 6.67
N GLU A 185 23.30 11.04 5.71
CA GLU A 185 22.49 12.24 5.55
C GLU A 185 21.24 12.15 6.44
N PRO A 186 20.91 13.23 7.20
CA PRO A 186 19.83 13.18 8.20
C PRO A 186 18.46 12.82 7.63
N GLU A 187 18.11 13.30 6.43
CA GLU A 187 16.80 13.05 5.82
C GLU A 187 16.62 11.59 5.41
N HIS A 188 17.68 10.95 4.88
CA HIS A 188 17.67 9.54 4.50
C HIS A 188 17.59 8.64 5.72
N GLN A 189 18.36 8.96 6.77
CA GLN A 189 18.31 8.26 8.04
C GLN A 189 16.92 8.40 8.71
N ALA A 190 16.32 9.59 8.65
CA ALA A 190 14.99 9.86 9.18
C ALA A 190 13.90 9.07 8.45
N LEU A 191 13.99 8.95 7.12
CA LEU A 191 13.08 8.11 6.33
C LEU A 191 13.22 6.64 6.72
N GLN A 192 14.44 6.13 6.84
CA GLN A 192 14.69 4.75 7.25
C GLN A 192 14.15 4.47 8.66
N ASN A 193 14.37 5.38 9.59
CA ASN A 193 13.82 5.28 10.94
C ASN A 193 12.28 5.21 10.92
N PHE A 194 11.63 6.08 10.13
CA PHE A 194 10.19 6.04 9.97
C PHE A 194 9.72 4.70 9.38
N TYR A 195 10.36 4.23 8.32
CA TYR A 195 9.96 2.97 7.67
C TYR A 195 10.18 1.77 8.58
N ARG A 196 11.29 1.73 9.34
CA ARG A 196 11.53 0.70 10.35
C ARG A 196 10.43 0.65 11.41
N ASP A 197 10.02 1.81 11.93
CA ASP A 197 9.00 1.88 12.97
C ASP A 197 7.60 1.58 12.40
N LEU A 198 7.35 1.90 11.13
CA LEU A 198 6.15 1.51 10.39
C LEU A 198 6.10 -0.03 10.17
N LEU A 199 7.22 -0.68 9.84
CA LEU A 199 7.33 -2.13 9.77
C LEU A 199 7.13 -2.79 11.14
N HIS A 200 7.67 -2.19 12.19
CA HIS A 200 7.45 -2.65 13.56
C HIS A 200 5.95 -2.60 13.92
N LEU A 201 5.28 -1.48 13.61
CA LEU A 201 3.83 -1.37 13.79
C LEU A 201 3.09 -2.46 13.00
N TYR A 202 3.49 -2.70 11.74
CA TYR A 202 2.88 -3.71 10.87
C TYR A 202 3.00 -5.12 11.48
N THR A 203 4.19 -5.51 11.90
CA THR A 203 4.45 -6.88 12.38
C THR A 203 3.94 -7.16 13.80
N HIS A 204 3.79 -6.11 14.63
CA HIS A 204 3.37 -6.26 16.03
C HIS A 204 1.91 -5.90 16.30
N ASN A 205 1.19 -5.39 15.29
CA ASN A 205 -0.23 -5.09 15.45
C ASN A 205 -1.10 -5.95 14.52
N LYS A 206 -1.89 -6.83 15.11
CA LYS A 206 -2.76 -7.77 14.38
C LYS A 206 -3.72 -7.10 13.42
N ALA A 207 -4.17 -5.87 13.71
CA ALA A 207 -5.03 -5.12 12.81
C ALA A 207 -4.40 -4.87 11.43
N MET A 208 -3.06 -4.91 11.32
CA MET A 208 -2.36 -4.66 10.07
C MET A 208 -2.33 -5.84 9.11
N TYR A 209 -2.48 -7.08 9.61
CA TYR A 209 -2.26 -8.28 8.78
C TYR A 209 -3.22 -9.44 8.99
N GLU A 210 -3.97 -9.47 10.12
CA GLU A 210 -4.77 -10.65 10.49
C GLU A 210 -5.98 -10.86 9.58
N GLN A 211 -6.50 -9.76 8.99
CA GLN A 211 -7.67 -9.74 8.11
C GLN A 211 -7.37 -9.02 6.78
N ASP A 212 -6.21 -9.30 6.17
CA ASP A 212 -5.79 -8.64 4.92
C ASP A 212 -6.58 -9.09 3.69
N THR A 213 -7.21 -10.25 3.74
CA THR A 213 -7.87 -10.89 2.60
C THR A 213 -9.38 -10.94 2.72
N CYS A 214 -9.95 -10.16 3.66
CA CYS A 214 -11.40 -10.08 3.85
C CYS A 214 -11.84 -8.65 4.19
N MET A 215 -13.09 -8.35 3.86
CA MET A 215 -13.67 -6.99 3.98
C MET A 215 -13.71 -6.50 5.43
N GLU A 216 -13.83 -7.40 6.39
CA GLU A 216 -13.91 -7.09 7.81
C GLU A 216 -12.63 -6.44 8.37
N GLY A 217 -11.51 -6.58 7.65
CA GLY A 217 -10.21 -6.02 8.05
C GLY A 217 -10.01 -4.54 7.76
N PHE A 218 -10.89 -3.93 6.97
CA PHE A 218 -10.74 -2.55 6.52
C PHE A 218 -12.07 -1.80 6.50
N GLU A 219 -12.06 -0.54 6.89
CA GLU A 219 -13.22 0.32 6.87
C GLU A 219 -12.83 1.76 6.57
N TRP A 220 -13.39 2.35 5.51
CA TRP A 220 -13.25 3.79 5.30
C TRP A 220 -13.92 4.59 6.41
N VAL A 221 -13.23 5.60 6.93
CA VAL A 221 -13.85 6.66 7.73
C VAL A 221 -14.30 7.77 6.79
N ASN A 222 -13.39 8.24 5.95
CA ASN A 222 -13.69 9.18 4.89
C ASN A 222 -12.79 8.90 3.68
N ALA A 223 -13.40 8.44 2.59
CA ALA A 223 -12.75 8.19 1.30
C ALA A 223 -12.93 9.37 0.32
N ASP A 224 -13.77 10.36 0.66
CA ASP A 224 -14.29 11.35 -0.29
C ASP A 224 -13.76 12.78 -0.02
N ASP A 225 -12.76 12.93 0.84
CA ASP A 225 -12.16 14.24 1.17
C ASP A 225 -11.20 14.72 0.07
N SER A 226 -11.68 14.69 -1.17
CA SER A 226 -10.90 15.03 -2.37
C SER A 226 -10.41 16.48 -2.36
N SER A 227 -11.22 17.40 -1.87
CA SER A 227 -10.86 18.82 -1.83
C SER A 227 -9.62 19.12 -0.98
N ARG A 228 -9.34 18.26 0.01
CA ARG A 228 -8.17 18.34 0.89
C ARG A 228 -7.13 17.27 0.63
N SER A 229 -7.42 16.30 -0.25
CA SER A 229 -6.61 15.10 -0.52
C SER A 229 -6.20 14.39 0.78
N ILE A 230 -7.19 14.16 1.65
CA ILE A 230 -7.01 13.44 2.91
C ILE A 230 -7.80 12.14 2.85
N TYR A 231 -7.19 11.07 3.35
CA TYR A 231 -7.83 9.76 3.50
C TYR A 231 -7.80 9.36 4.96
N SER A 232 -8.93 8.87 5.47
CA SER A 232 -8.98 8.27 6.80
C SER A 232 -9.71 6.93 6.77
N PHE A 233 -9.15 5.94 7.45
CA PHE A 233 -9.65 4.58 7.47
C PHE A 233 -9.27 3.84 8.73
N ILE A 234 -9.96 2.75 9.02
CA ILE A 234 -9.70 1.88 10.15
C ILE A 234 -9.23 0.52 9.65
N ARG A 235 -8.19 -0.01 10.29
CA ARG A 235 -7.80 -1.42 10.23
C ARG A 235 -8.34 -2.13 11.46
N HIS A 236 -9.02 -3.25 11.21
CA HIS A 236 -9.64 -4.06 12.25
C HIS A 236 -8.84 -5.33 12.52
N SER A 237 -8.65 -5.65 13.82
CA SER A 237 -8.19 -6.96 14.23
C SER A 237 -9.37 -7.90 14.44
N LYS A 238 -9.14 -9.21 14.34
CA LYS A 238 -10.14 -10.23 14.62
C LYS A 238 -10.63 -10.11 16.08
N GLY A 239 -11.94 -9.99 16.24
CA GLY A 239 -12.55 -9.77 17.55
C GLY A 239 -12.43 -8.33 18.06
N ALA A 240 -12.02 -7.37 17.25
CA ALA A 240 -12.00 -5.91 17.51
C ALA A 240 -11.32 -5.51 18.85
N LYS A 241 -10.29 -6.23 19.26
CA LYS A 241 -9.58 -5.97 20.53
C LYS A 241 -8.68 -4.74 20.46
N LYS A 242 -8.01 -4.54 19.32
CA LYS A 242 -7.15 -3.40 19.04
C LYS A 242 -7.28 -3.06 17.56
N ASN A 243 -7.80 -1.90 17.27
CA ASN A 243 -7.94 -1.38 15.92
C ASN A 243 -6.99 -0.21 15.72
N LEU A 244 -6.70 0.11 14.47
CA LEU A 244 -5.89 1.26 14.10
C LEU A 244 -6.68 2.21 13.21
N LEU A 245 -6.74 3.48 13.58
CA LEU A 245 -7.24 4.56 12.74
C LEU A 245 -6.06 5.26 12.07
N PHE A 246 -6.07 5.32 10.75
CA PHE A 246 -5.12 6.07 9.92
C PHE A 246 -5.74 7.39 9.46
N ILE A 247 -4.94 8.45 9.46
CA ILE A 247 -5.28 9.74 8.85
C ILE A 247 -4.07 10.15 8.01
N CYS A 248 -4.25 10.29 6.69
CA CYS A 248 -3.18 10.56 5.72
C CYS A 248 -3.47 11.87 4.97
N ASN A 249 -2.62 12.87 5.14
CA ASN A 249 -2.70 14.16 4.45
C ASN A 249 -1.68 14.20 3.30
N PHE A 250 -2.16 14.17 2.07
CA PHE A 250 -1.32 14.19 0.87
C PHE A 250 -1.04 15.61 0.33
N THR A 251 -1.20 16.64 1.17
CA THR A 251 -0.95 18.04 0.78
C THR A 251 0.09 18.71 1.66
N PRO A 252 0.79 19.76 1.15
CA PRO A 252 1.73 20.57 1.95
C PRO A 252 1.02 21.50 2.95
N ILE A 253 -0.28 21.34 3.17
CA ILE A 253 -1.09 22.25 3.99
C ILE A 253 -1.32 21.62 5.36
N GLU A 254 -0.87 22.31 6.41
CA GLU A 254 -1.23 21.95 7.80
C GLU A 254 -2.74 22.09 8.00
N ARG A 255 -3.36 21.16 8.72
CA ARG A 255 -4.76 21.25 9.14
C ARG A 255 -4.80 21.36 10.66
N PRO A 256 -4.84 22.58 11.23
CA PRO A 256 -4.69 22.79 12.67
C PRO A 256 -5.78 22.11 13.52
N GLU A 257 -6.97 21.97 12.96
CA GLU A 257 -8.15 21.38 13.61
C GLU A 257 -8.85 20.38 12.69
N TYR A 258 -8.09 19.40 12.14
CA TYR A 258 -8.71 18.33 11.37
C TYR A 258 -9.58 17.49 12.30
N ARG A 259 -10.87 17.39 12.01
CA ARG A 259 -11.79 16.58 12.78
C ARG A 259 -12.02 15.26 12.04
N VAL A 260 -11.90 14.14 12.77
CA VAL A 260 -12.12 12.80 12.24
C VAL A 260 -13.24 12.12 13.00
N GLY A 261 -14.15 11.49 12.26
CA GLY A 261 -15.23 10.68 12.81
C GLY A 261 -14.73 9.32 13.30
N VAL A 262 -15.27 8.87 14.43
CA VAL A 262 -14.86 7.60 15.05
C VAL A 262 -16.06 6.82 15.60
N PRO A 263 -16.00 5.46 15.63
CA PRO A 263 -17.16 4.63 15.95
C PRO A 263 -17.54 4.65 17.43
N ARG A 264 -16.63 5.02 18.33
CA ARG A 264 -16.84 4.90 19.79
C ARG A 264 -16.34 6.12 20.55
N GLY A 265 -17.08 6.52 21.60
CA GLY A 265 -16.73 7.62 22.50
C GLY A 265 -15.66 7.21 23.53
N LYS A 266 -14.48 6.77 23.07
CA LYS A 266 -13.37 6.34 23.93
C LYS A 266 -12.08 7.10 23.67
N GLN A 267 -10.99 6.63 24.23
CA GLN A 267 -9.65 7.18 24.02
C GLN A 267 -9.03 6.57 22.77
N TYR A 268 -8.31 7.42 22.01
CA TYR A 268 -7.54 7.10 20.82
C TYR A 268 -6.09 7.48 21.08
N ARG A 269 -5.21 6.49 21.14
CA ARG A 269 -3.80 6.67 21.46
C ARG A 269 -2.97 6.80 20.20
N LEU A 270 -2.30 7.92 20.02
CA LEU A 270 -1.35 8.12 18.91
C LEU A 270 -0.18 7.14 19.06
N VAL A 271 0.01 6.26 18.09
CA VAL A 271 1.06 5.23 18.10
C VAL A 271 2.11 5.43 17.02
N LEU A 272 1.80 6.20 15.98
CA LEU A 272 2.76 6.64 14.96
C LEU A 272 2.36 8.02 14.45
N ASN A 273 3.34 8.90 14.31
CA ASN A 273 3.17 10.22 13.72
C ASN A 273 4.41 10.61 12.91
N SER A 274 4.24 10.78 11.60
CA SER A 274 5.36 11.10 10.70
C SER A 274 6.00 12.48 10.95
N ASP A 275 5.36 13.36 11.74
CA ASP A 275 5.89 14.68 12.10
C ASP A 275 6.80 14.67 13.34
N GLU A 276 7.14 13.50 13.89
CA GLU A 276 8.11 13.43 14.99
C GLU A 276 9.52 13.83 14.53
N LEU A 277 10.29 14.46 15.43
CA LEU A 277 11.65 14.93 15.14
C LEU A 277 12.56 13.83 14.64
N GLN A 278 12.44 12.61 15.18
CA GLN A 278 13.24 11.46 14.77
C GLN A 278 13.00 11.02 13.31
N TYR A 279 11.89 11.46 12.71
CA TYR A 279 11.55 11.22 11.31
C TYR A 279 11.75 12.47 10.45
N GLY A 280 12.47 13.48 10.95
CA GLY A 280 12.70 14.74 10.25
C GLY A 280 11.47 15.64 10.17
N GLY A 281 10.48 15.45 11.03
CA GLY A 281 9.29 16.28 11.15
C GLY A 281 9.50 17.50 12.03
N SER A 282 8.45 18.30 12.19
CA SER A 282 8.50 19.54 12.99
C SER A 282 8.39 19.30 14.51
N GLY A 283 7.99 18.13 14.94
CA GLY A 283 7.75 17.75 16.34
C GLY A 283 6.59 18.49 17.00
N LYS A 284 5.73 19.15 16.22
CA LYS A 284 4.61 19.93 16.75
C LYS A 284 3.40 19.09 17.12
N ALA A 285 3.20 17.97 16.43
CA ALA A 285 2.15 17.02 16.80
C ALA A 285 2.60 16.23 18.03
N ARG A 286 1.86 16.39 19.13
CA ARG A 286 2.22 15.75 20.41
C ARG A 286 1.64 14.36 20.47
N PRO A 287 2.41 13.36 20.93
CA PRO A 287 1.86 12.06 21.31
C PRO A 287 0.91 12.31 22.46
N ALA A 288 -0.35 12.03 22.24
CA ALA A 288 -1.38 12.25 23.21
C ALA A 288 -2.45 11.17 23.09
N VAL A 289 -3.20 11.02 24.14
CA VAL A 289 -4.44 10.27 24.13
C VAL A 289 -5.55 11.25 23.82
N TYR A 290 -6.21 11.06 22.70
CA TYR A 290 -7.34 11.88 22.27
C TYR A 290 -8.63 11.26 22.75
N LYS A 291 -9.46 12.04 23.45
CA LYS A 291 -10.79 11.59 23.91
C LYS A 291 -11.84 12.02 22.90
N ALA A 292 -12.50 11.06 22.27
CA ALA A 292 -13.61 11.34 21.38
C ALA A 292 -14.81 11.92 22.14
N LYS A 293 -15.43 12.95 21.56
CA LYS A 293 -16.64 13.61 22.06
C LYS A 293 -17.84 13.16 21.23
N LYS A 294 -19.03 13.22 21.83
CA LYS A 294 -20.29 12.98 21.12
C LYS A 294 -20.56 14.19 20.20
N GLN A 295 -19.92 14.15 19.06
CA GLN A 295 -20.05 15.16 18.00
C GLN A 295 -19.91 14.41 16.68
N GLU A 296 -20.96 14.45 15.87
CA GLU A 296 -20.99 13.77 14.58
C GLU A 296 -19.94 14.32 13.63
N CYS A 297 -19.27 13.42 12.90
CA CYS A 297 -18.33 13.71 11.83
C CYS A 297 -18.16 12.46 10.95
N ASP A 298 -18.02 12.63 9.65
CA ASP A 298 -17.81 11.53 8.69
C ASP A 298 -18.86 10.41 8.82
N GLY A 299 -20.14 10.77 9.10
CA GLY A 299 -21.23 9.82 9.32
C GLY A 299 -21.12 9.00 10.61
N ARG A 300 -20.26 9.40 11.56
CA ARG A 300 -20.03 8.69 12.82
C ARG A 300 -20.46 9.53 14.03
N PRO A 301 -20.99 8.89 15.08
CA PRO A 301 -21.58 9.61 16.23
C PRO A 301 -20.57 10.33 17.11
N TYR A 302 -19.31 9.97 17.03
CA TYR A 302 -18.22 10.55 17.84
C TYR A 302 -17.11 11.06 16.94
N SER A 303 -16.34 12.03 17.42
CA SER A 303 -15.17 12.58 16.73
C SER A 303 -14.17 13.18 17.72
N PHE A 304 -12.95 13.41 17.24
CA PHE A 304 -11.97 14.25 17.92
C PHE A 304 -11.23 15.13 16.92
N GLY A 305 -10.70 16.25 17.39
CA GLY A 305 -9.83 17.14 16.60
C GLY A 305 -8.38 16.72 16.75
N TYR A 306 -7.64 16.79 15.63
CA TYR A 306 -6.21 16.51 15.56
C TYR A 306 -5.50 17.59 14.72
N LYS A 307 -4.32 18.01 15.17
CA LYS A 307 -3.46 18.87 14.37
C LYS A 307 -2.71 18.01 13.36
N LEU A 308 -3.20 17.99 12.12
CA LEU A 308 -2.65 17.16 11.06
C LEU A 308 -1.58 17.92 10.28
N PRO A 309 -0.31 17.44 10.30
CA PRO A 309 0.80 18.10 9.64
C PRO A 309 0.71 18.08 8.11
N PRO A 310 1.49 18.95 7.43
CA PRO A 310 1.71 18.84 5.98
C PRO A 310 2.31 17.47 5.64
N TYR A 311 1.82 16.82 4.59
CA TYR A 311 2.24 15.48 4.20
C TYR A 311 2.32 14.52 5.41
N GLY A 312 1.39 14.69 6.34
CA GLY A 312 1.42 14.02 7.63
C GLY A 312 0.59 12.76 7.65
N VAL A 313 1.10 11.74 8.32
CA VAL A 313 0.31 10.58 8.71
C VAL A 313 0.29 10.44 10.22
N ALA A 314 -0.90 10.15 10.75
CA ALA A 314 -1.11 9.82 12.14
C ALA A 314 -1.86 8.49 12.25
N VAL A 315 -1.38 7.60 13.13
CA VAL A 315 -2.02 6.32 13.41
C VAL A 315 -2.40 6.25 14.88
N PHE A 316 -3.65 5.96 15.14
CA PHE A 316 -4.20 5.86 16.49
C PHE A 316 -4.68 4.45 16.79
N GLU A 317 -4.25 3.89 17.94
CA GLU A 317 -4.77 2.63 18.48
C GLU A 317 -6.01 2.89 19.35
N PHE A 318 -7.04 2.02 19.24
CA PHE A 318 -8.26 2.12 20.03
C PHE A 318 -9.00 0.79 20.21
#